data_0a2fada05c9474eb63699066d9fafbd8
#
_entry.id   0a2fada05c9474eb63699066d9fafbd8
#
_cell.length_a   1.000
_cell.length_b   1.000
_cell.length_c   1.000
_cell.angle_alpha   90.00
_cell.angle_beta   90.00
_cell.angle_gamma   90.00
#
_symmetry.space_group_name_H-M   'P 1'
#
loop_
_entity.id
_entity.type
_entity.pdbx_description
1 polymer ?
#
loop_
_entity_poly.entity_id
_entity_poly.type
_entity_poly.pdbx_seq_one_letter_code
_entity_poly.pdbx_strand_id
1 'polypeptide(L)'
;HDCREGICGMCSLYINGHPHGPATGATTCQIYMRRFNDGDTITVEPWRSAGFPVIKDLMVDRTAYDKIMQAGGYVSVRTGAPQDANAILIPKPIADEAMDAASCIGCGACVAACKNGSAMLFVSAKVSQLNLLPQGKPEALRRAKAMLSKMDELGFGNCTNTRACEAECPKNVSIS
;
A
#
# COMPACT_ATOMS: atom_id res chain seq x y z
N HIS A 1 -2.61 -16.88 -1.78
CA HIS A 1 -3.31 -15.72 -2.34
C HIS A 1 -4.81 -15.92 -2.25
N ASP A 2 -5.55 -14.83 -2.00
CA ASP A 2 -6.98 -14.93 -1.70
C ASP A 2 -7.84 -14.49 -2.88
N CYS A 3 -7.76 -13.22 -3.30
CA CYS A 3 -8.69 -12.66 -4.28
C CYS A 3 -8.44 -13.09 -5.73
N ARG A 4 -7.20 -13.29 -6.14
CA ARG A 4 -6.77 -13.55 -7.54
C ARG A 4 -7.15 -12.44 -8.54
N GLU A 5 -7.48 -11.25 -8.03
CA GLU A 5 -7.97 -10.10 -8.80
C GLU A 5 -7.08 -8.86 -8.64
N GLY A 6 -5.96 -8.98 -7.91
CA GLY A 6 -5.06 -7.87 -7.68
C GLY A 6 -5.58 -6.79 -6.73
N ILE A 7 -6.42 -7.13 -5.77
CA ILE A 7 -7.08 -6.17 -4.87
C ILE A 7 -6.83 -6.41 -3.37
N CYS A 8 -6.44 -7.61 -2.95
CA CYS A 8 -6.29 -7.91 -1.52
C CYS A 8 -4.89 -7.64 -0.94
N GLY A 9 -3.85 -7.53 -1.78
CA GLY A 9 -2.48 -7.29 -1.35
C GLY A 9 -1.77 -8.49 -0.70
N MET A 10 -2.35 -9.71 -0.74
CA MET A 10 -1.81 -10.87 -0.02
C MET A 10 -0.83 -11.73 -0.82
N CYS A 11 -0.73 -11.57 -2.14
CA CYS A 11 0.21 -12.32 -2.99
C CYS A 11 1.59 -11.64 -3.06
N SER A 12 2.20 -11.40 -1.91
CA SER A 12 3.41 -10.58 -1.71
C SER A 12 4.67 -11.38 -1.93
N LEU A 13 5.16 -11.43 -3.17
CA LEU A 13 6.37 -12.15 -3.56
C LEU A 13 7.26 -11.31 -4.46
N TYR A 14 8.57 -11.55 -4.41
CA TYR A 14 9.49 -11.18 -5.49
C TYR A 14 9.44 -12.24 -6.58
N ILE A 15 9.34 -11.79 -7.81
CA ILE A 15 9.51 -12.66 -8.99
C ILE A 15 10.56 -12.02 -9.90
N ASN A 16 11.62 -12.76 -10.19
CA ASN A 16 12.74 -12.29 -10.98
C ASN A 16 13.34 -10.96 -10.47
N GLY A 17 13.41 -10.81 -9.14
CA GLY A 17 14.01 -9.63 -8.50
C GLY A 17 13.09 -8.40 -8.39
N HIS A 18 11.84 -8.48 -8.84
CA HIS A 18 10.86 -7.39 -8.76
C HIS A 18 9.73 -7.71 -7.78
N PRO A 19 9.33 -6.77 -6.90
CA PRO A 19 8.13 -6.93 -6.09
C PRO A 19 6.92 -7.12 -6.99
N HIS A 20 6.14 -8.16 -6.75
CA HIS A 20 5.03 -8.62 -7.59
C HIS A 20 5.41 -9.10 -9.00
N GLY A 21 6.68 -9.08 -9.38
CA GLY A 21 7.14 -9.54 -10.69
C GLY A 21 7.42 -8.42 -11.69
N PRO A 22 7.93 -8.75 -12.87
CA PRO A 22 8.45 -7.78 -13.83
C PRO A 22 7.39 -6.98 -14.60
N ALA A 23 6.11 -7.29 -14.42
CA ALA A 23 5.03 -6.58 -15.12
C ALA A 23 4.59 -5.34 -14.34
N THR A 24 4.73 -4.17 -14.94
CA THR A 24 4.29 -2.89 -14.36
C THR A 24 2.78 -2.89 -14.09
N GLY A 25 2.38 -2.35 -12.93
CA GLY A 25 0.98 -2.19 -12.57
C GLY A 25 0.22 -3.50 -12.34
N ALA A 26 0.92 -4.59 -12.05
CA ALA A 26 0.32 -5.90 -11.83
C ALA A 26 0.74 -6.48 -10.47
N THR A 27 -0.13 -7.26 -9.87
CA THR A 27 0.18 -8.07 -8.69
C THR A 27 0.62 -9.47 -9.09
N THR A 28 1.30 -10.17 -8.19
CA THR A 28 1.78 -11.55 -8.44
C THR A 28 0.67 -12.47 -8.96
N CYS A 29 -0.54 -12.38 -8.40
CA CYS A 29 -1.66 -13.23 -8.82
C CYS A 29 -2.17 -12.95 -10.24
N GLN A 30 -1.70 -11.86 -10.86
CA GLN A 30 -2.03 -11.47 -12.24
C GLN A 30 -0.88 -11.70 -13.21
N ILE A 31 0.24 -12.26 -12.73
CA ILE A 31 1.35 -12.71 -13.57
C ILE A 31 1.05 -14.12 -14.08
N TYR A 32 0.61 -14.22 -15.31
CA TYR A 32 0.28 -15.50 -15.92
C TYR A 32 1.51 -16.17 -16.50
N MET A 33 1.59 -17.51 -16.44
CA MET A 33 2.70 -18.30 -16.97
C MET A 33 2.96 -18.05 -18.46
N ARG A 34 1.93 -17.71 -19.23
CA ARG A 34 2.05 -17.35 -20.66
C ARG A 34 2.87 -16.08 -20.94
N ARG A 35 3.29 -15.35 -19.90
CA ARG A 35 4.21 -14.20 -20.02
C ARG A 35 5.69 -14.62 -20.05
N PHE A 36 5.95 -15.87 -19.76
CA PHE A 36 7.29 -16.44 -19.76
C PHE A 36 7.44 -17.37 -20.98
N ASN A 37 8.65 -17.44 -21.50
CA ASN A 37 8.97 -18.31 -22.63
C ASN A 37 9.35 -19.71 -22.14
N ASP A 38 9.34 -20.67 -23.04
CA ASP A 38 9.87 -22.00 -22.77
C ASP A 38 11.38 -21.93 -22.47
N GLY A 39 11.81 -22.56 -21.39
CA GLY A 39 13.19 -22.52 -20.91
C GLY A 39 13.54 -21.34 -19.99
N ASP A 40 12.63 -20.38 -19.77
CA ASP A 40 12.89 -19.29 -18.82
C ASP A 40 13.06 -19.82 -17.38
N THR A 41 14.04 -19.26 -16.68
CA THR A 41 14.18 -19.49 -15.23
C THR A 41 13.40 -18.42 -14.46
N ILE A 42 12.49 -18.85 -13.60
CA ILE A 42 11.67 -17.98 -12.77
C ILE A 42 12.14 -18.11 -11.33
N THR A 43 12.67 -17.00 -10.75
CA THR A 43 13.01 -16.95 -9.33
C THR A 43 11.84 -16.41 -8.53
N VAL A 44 11.52 -17.05 -7.41
CA VAL A 44 10.44 -16.65 -6.50
C VAL A 44 11.02 -16.54 -5.09
N GLU A 45 10.82 -15.37 -4.45
CA GLU A 45 11.37 -15.08 -3.13
C GLU A 45 10.34 -14.36 -2.25
N PRO A 46 10.47 -14.45 -0.92
CA PRO A 46 9.67 -13.61 -0.02
C PRO A 46 10.10 -12.14 -0.10
N TRP A 47 9.34 -11.22 0.51
CA TRP A 47 9.77 -9.82 0.62
C TRP A 47 11.16 -9.71 1.26
N ARG A 48 12.06 -8.96 0.63
CA ARG A 48 13.44 -8.70 1.08
C ARG A 48 13.53 -7.44 1.94
N SER A 49 12.76 -7.33 2.97
CA SER A 49 12.80 -6.14 3.84
C SER A 49 12.90 -6.57 5.29
N ALA A 50 13.71 -5.86 6.09
CA ALA A 50 13.77 -6.06 7.53
C ALA A 50 12.40 -5.84 8.20
N GLY A 51 11.53 -5.04 7.59
CA GLY A 51 10.17 -4.81 8.05
C GLY A 51 9.22 -6.01 7.83
N PHE A 52 9.65 -7.00 7.03
CA PHE A 52 8.91 -8.23 6.74
C PHE A 52 9.79 -9.45 7.03
N PRO A 53 10.08 -9.76 8.30
CA PRO A 53 10.90 -10.93 8.64
C PRO A 53 10.25 -12.21 8.11
N VAL A 54 11.08 -13.10 7.55
CA VAL A 54 10.62 -14.39 7.05
C VAL A 54 10.25 -15.31 8.20
N ILE A 55 9.02 -15.82 8.19
CA ILE A 55 8.56 -16.84 9.15
C ILE A 55 8.99 -18.22 8.68
N LYS A 56 8.66 -18.54 7.44
CA LYS A 56 8.98 -19.82 6.80
C LYS A 56 8.79 -19.73 5.29
N ASP A 57 9.72 -20.25 4.52
CA ASP A 57 9.64 -20.31 3.05
C ASP A 57 9.35 -18.92 2.44
N LEU A 58 8.20 -18.75 1.81
CA LEU A 58 7.75 -17.52 1.19
C LEU A 58 6.86 -16.65 2.10
N MET A 59 6.61 -17.10 3.32
CA MET A 59 5.75 -16.42 4.28
C MET A 59 6.55 -15.43 5.13
N VAL A 60 6.08 -14.19 5.20
CA VAL A 60 6.67 -13.11 6.00
C VAL A 60 5.72 -12.63 7.10
N ASP A 61 6.29 -12.13 8.19
CA ASP A 61 5.53 -11.46 9.25
C ASP A 61 5.21 -10.02 8.82
N ARG A 62 3.94 -9.70 8.73
CA ARG A 62 3.42 -8.37 8.39
C ARG A 62 2.94 -7.58 9.60
N THR A 63 3.03 -8.14 10.79
CA THR A 63 2.44 -7.57 12.01
C THR A 63 2.86 -6.13 12.25
N ALA A 64 4.13 -5.80 12.08
CA ALA A 64 4.63 -4.44 12.27
C ALA A 64 4.03 -3.47 11.24
N TYR A 65 3.96 -3.85 9.98
CA TYR A 65 3.35 -3.05 8.91
C TYR A 65 1.84 -2.83 9.13
N ASP A 66 1.12 -3.87 9.52
CA ASP A 66 -0.32 -3.81 9.77
C ASP A 66 -0.68 -2.92 10.98
N LYS A 67 0.22 -2.79 11.97
CA LYS A 67 0.07 -1.84 13.09
C LYS A 67 0.03 -0.38 12.64
N ILE A 68 0.69 -0.03 11.53
CA ILE A 68 0.60 1.32 10.95
C ILE A 68 -0.84 1.59 10.48
N MET A 69 -1.45 0.61 9.79
CA MET A 69 -2.86 0.71 9.37
C MET A 69 -3.79 0.85 10.57
N GLN A 70 -3.59 0.06 11.61
CA GLN A 70 -4.39 0.11 12.84
C GLN A 70 -4.29 1.46 13.57
N ALA A 71 -3.16 2.17 13.41
CA ALA A 71 -2.96 3.47 14.06
C ALA A 71 -3.86 4.59 13.52
N GLY A 72 -4.35 4.49 12.28
CA GLY A 72 -5.19 5.55 11.71
C GLY A 72 -5.72 5.31 10.29
N GLY A 73 -5.40 4.19 9.67
CA GLY A 73 -5.81 3.88 8.28
C GLY A 73 -7.30 3.52 8.13
N TYR A 74 -8.17 4.12 8.91
CA TYR A 74 -9.60 3.83 8.94
C TYR A 74 -10.42 5.09 9.19
N VAL A 75 -11.72 5.00 8.99
CA VAL A 75 -12.72 6.01 9.37
C VAL A 75 -13.60 5.43 10.47
N SER A 76 -13.80 6.18 11.57
CA SER A 76 -14.70 5.76 12.63
C SER A 76 -16.14 5.73 12.15
N VAL A 77 -16.86 4.70 12.53
CA VAL A 77 -18.28 4.56 12.20
C VAL A 77 -19.07 5.68 12.86
N ARG A 78 -19.83 6.45 12.07
CA ARG A 78 -20.80 7.41 12.59
C ARG A 78 -22.06 6.69 13.04
N THR A 79 -22.52 7.03 14.22
CA THR A 79 -23.85 6.67 14.69
C THR A 79 -24.84 7.78 14.31
N GLY A 80 -25.81 7.50 13.49
CA GLY A 80 -26.81 8.47 13.02
C GLY A 80 -27.16 8.28 11.55
N ALA A 81 -28.11 9.08 11.08
CA ALA A 81 -28.52 9.03 9.68
C ALA A 81 -27.39 9.50 8.76
N PRO A 82 -27.21 8.88 7.59
CA PRO A 82 -26.30 9.41 6.57
C PRO A 82 -26.82 10.76 6.08
N GLN A 83 -25.90 11.62 5.63
CA GLN A 83 -26.28 12.87 4.98
C GLN A 83 -26.95 12.59 3.63
N ASP A 84 -27.84 13.50 3.23
CA ASP A 84 -28.44 13.45 1.91
C ASP A 84 -27.36 13.50 0.81
N ALA A 85 -27.67 12.90 -0.32
CA ALA A 85 -26.81 12.97 -1.49
C ALA A 85 -26.55 14.44 -1.86
N ASN A 86 -25.31 14.76 -2.18
CA ASN A 86 -24.84 16.12 -2.47
C ASN A 86 -24.89 17.14 -1.32
N ALA A 87 -25.13 16.70 -0.07
CA ALA A 87 -25.11 17.59 1.08
C ALA A 87 -23.72 18.22 1.33
N ILE A 88 -22.65 17.50 0.98
CA ILE A 88 -21.27 17.99 1.00
C ILE A 88 -20.68 17.86 -0.40
N LEU A 89 -20.51 18.98 -1.07
CA LEU A 89 -19.92 18.99 -2.41
C LEU A 89 -18.40 18.86 -2.32
N ILE A 90 -17.84 17.98 -3.15
CA ILE A 90 -16.40 17.74 -3.25
C ILE A 90 -15.96 18.14 -4.65
N PRO A 91 -15.01 19.08 -4.81
CA PRO A 91 -14.45 19.41 -6.11
C PRO A 91 -13.84 18.17 -6.78
N LYS A 92 -14.10 18.00 -8.07
CA LYS A 92 -13.63 16.84 -8.82
C LYS A 92 -12.11 16.58 -8.67
N PRO A 93 -11.22 17.59 -8.76
CA PRO A 93 -9.78 17.35 -8.61
C PRO A 93 -9.42 16.74 -7.25
N ILE A 94 -10.06 17.19 -6.16
CA ILE A 94 -9.84 16.63 -4.82
C ILE A 94 -10.37 15.20 -4.72
N ALA A 95 -11.51 14.92 -5.33
CA ALA A 95 -12.07 13.57 -5.36
C ALA A 95 -11.17 12.63 -6.17
N ASP A 96 -10.66 13.06 -7.31
CA ASP A 96 -9.75 12.29 -8.15
C ASP A 96 -8.45 11.96 -7.38
N GLU A 97 -7.81 12.95 -6.75
CA GLU A 97 -6.61 12.75 -5.93
C GLU A 97 -6.87 11.75 -4.78
N ALA A 98 -8.00 11.90 -4.09
CA ALA A 98 -8.38 10.97 -3.03
C ALA A 98 -8.57 9.54 -3.54
N MET A 99 -9.17 9.37 -4.73
CA MET A 99 -9.42 8.05 -5.33
C MET A 99 -8.15 7.42 -5.89
N ASP A 100 -7.23 8.21 -6.45
CA ASP A 100 -5.91 7.73 -6.87
C ASP A 100 -5.13 7.19 -5.66
N ALA A 101 -5.14 7.91 -4.56
CA ALA A 101 -4.56 7.44 -3.30
C ALA A 101 -5.29 6.19 -2.74
N ALA A 102 -6.61 6.11 -2.92
CA ALA A 102 -7.44 4.98 -2.48
C ALA A 102 -7.12 3.68 -3.23
N SER A 103 -6.50 3.75 -4.40
CA SER A 103 -6.09 2.56 -5.16
C SER A 103 -5.07 1.69 -4.42
N CYS A 104 -4.41 2.23 -3.38
CA CYS A 104 -3.47 1.49 -2.55
C CYS A 104 -4.12 0.30 -1.84
N ILE A 105 -3.63 -0.91 -2.15
CA ILE A 105 -4.12 -2.18 -1.60
C ILE A 105 -3.34 -2.67 -0.35
N GLY A 106 -2.40 -1.89 0.17
CA GLY A 106 -1.64 -2.25 1.36
C GLY A 106 -0.77 -3.50 1.20
N CYS A 107 -0.28 -3.80 0.00
CA CYS A 107 0.47 -5.03 -0.28
C CYS A 107 1.88 -5.06 0.32
N GLY A 108 2.51 -3.90 0.53
CA GLY A 108 3.88 -3.80 1.06
C GLY A 108 4.98 -3.78 -0.01
N ALA A 109 4.65 -3.80 -1.30
CA ALA A 109 5.64 -3.72 -2.39
C ALA A 109 6.53 -2.48 -2.29
N CYS A 110 5.97 -1.35 -1.89
CA CYS A 110 6.69 -0.10 -1.68
C CYS A 110 7.80 -0.22 -0.62
N VAL A 111 7.52 -0.91 0.48
CA VAL A 111 8.51 -1.18 1.54
C VAL A 111 9.57 -2.14 1.04
N ALA A 112 9.15 -3.21 0.36
CA ALA A 112 10.05 -4.21 -0.20
C ALA A 112 11.01 -3.62 -1.24
N ALA A 113 10.52 -2.72 -2.11
CA ALA A 113 11.32 -2.03 -3.13
C ALA A 113 12.26 -0.96 -2.55
N CYS A 114 11.93 -0.41 -1.39
CA CYS A 114 12.68 0.71 -0.80
C CYS A 114 13.99 0.24 -0.18
N LYS A 115 15.11 0.86 -0.55
CA LYS A 115 16.42 0.57 0.05
C LYS A 115 16.46 0.78 1.56
N ASN A 116 15.63 1.70 2.05
CA ASN A 116 15.52 2.03 3.47
C ASN A 116 14.35 1.30 4.17
N GLY A 117 13.59 0.49 3.45
CA GLY A 117 12.40 -0.16 3.99
C GLY A 117 11.29 0.79 4.42
N SER A 118 11.21 1.99 3.83
CA SER A 118 10.24 3.01 4.24
C SER A 118 8.81 2.67 3.76
N ALA A 119 7.83 2.91 4.63
CA ALA A 119 6.41 2.79 4.32
C ALA A 119 5.77 4.12 3.88
N MET A 120 6.59 5.13 3.50
CA MET A 120 6.11 6.47 3.18
C MET A 120 5.01 6.48 2.11
N LEU A 121 5.17 5.76 1.00
CA LEU A 121 4.15 5.71 -0.06
C LEU A 121 2.81 5.16 0.45
N PHE A 122 2.85 4.11 1.28
CA PHE A 122 1.65 3.53 1.88
C PHE A 122 0.97 4.51 2.85
N VAL A 123 1.75 5.13 3.75
CA VAL A 123 1.22 6.06 4.75
C VAL A 123 0.66 7.32 4.07
N SER A 124 1.39 7.90 3.11
CA SER A 124 0.90 9.07 2.36
C SER A 124 -0.40 8.76 1.61
N ALA A 125 -0.48 7.63 0.93
CA ALA A 125 -1.69 7.21 0.23
C ALA A 125 -2.91 7.10 1.18
N LYS A 126 -2.74 6.48 2.36
CA LYS A 126 -3.85 6.34 3.32
C LYS A 126 -4.22 7.66 3.98
N VAL A 127 -3.25 8.50 4.31
CA VAL A 127 -3.50 9.83 4.86
C VAL A 127 -4.19 10.71 3.82
N SER A 128 -3.72 10.77 2.58
CA SER A 128 -4.35 11.55 1.50
C SER A 128 -5.77 11.08 1.23
N GLN A 129 -5.97 9.79 0.96
CA GLN A 129 -7.30 9.23 0.73
C GLN A 129 -8.31 9.65 1.80
N LEU A 130 -7.96 9.43 3.07
CA LEU A 130 -8.91 9.60 4.17
C LEU A 130 -9.04 11.07 4.64
N ASN A 131 -8.03 11.91 4.38
CA ASN A 131 -8.06 13.31 4.80
C ASN A 131 -8.68 14.24 3.74
N LEU A 132 -8.64 13.89 2.48
CA LEU A 132 -9.23 14.69 1.40
C LEU A 132 -10.75 14.55 1.34
N LEU A 133 -11.27 13.40 1.72
CA LEU A 133 -12.71 13.14 1.73
C LEU A 133 -13.38 13.59 3.05
N PRO A 134 -14.63 14.05 3.01
CA PRO A 134 -15.33 14.57 4.19
C PRO A 134 -15.50 13.53 5.29
N GLN A 135 -15.65 12.25 4.97
CA GLN A 135 -15.80 11.16 5.94
C GLN A 135 -14.60 11.03 6.89
N GLY A 136 -13.41 11.32 6.41
CA GLY A 136 -12.17 11.23 7.19
C GLY A 136 -11.76 12.52 7.89
N LYS A 137 -12.40 13.65 7.60
CA LYS A 137 -12.05 14.98 8.13
C LYS A 137 -12.01 15.08 9.66
N PRO A 138 -12.98 14.53 10.43
CA PRO A 138 -12.95 14.64 11.88
C PRO A 138 -11.70 14.04 12.52
N GLU A 139 -11.06 13.07 11.88
CA GLU A 139 -9.89 12.36 12.39
C GLU A 139 -8.59 12.75 11.70
N ALA A 140 -8.61 13.65 10.72
CA ALA A 140 -7.52 13.94 9.80
C ALA A 140 -6.19 14.22 10.52
N LEU A 141 -6.18 15.13 11.50
CA LEU A 141 -4.97 15.49 12.24
C LEU A 141 -4.47 14.33 13.12
N ARG A 142 -5.40 13.67 13.82
CA ARG A 142 -5.06 12.51 14.68
C ARG A 142 -4.50 11.39 13.84
N ARG A 143 -5.12 11.08 12.70
CA ARG A 143 -4.67 10.04 11.76
C ARG A 143 -3.26 10.31 11.28
N ALA A 144 -3.00 11.50 10.76
CA ALA A 144 -1.68 11.86 10.23
C ALA A 144 -0.60 11.70 11.30
N LYS A 145 -0.81 12.26 12.49
CA LYS A 145 0.14 12.12 13.61
C LYS A 145 0.33 10.67 14.04
N ALA A 146 -0.75 9.93 14.22
CA ALA A 146 -0.69 8.56 14.72
C ALA A 146 0.00 7.62 13.73
N MET A 147 -0.32 7.71 12.44
CA MET A 147 0.29 6.86 11.42
C MET A 147 1.77 7.19 11.20
N LEU A 148 2.14 8.48 11.18
CA LEU A 148 3.54 8.89 11.07
C LEU A 148 4.35 8.44 12.28
N SER A 149 3.85 8.71 13.50
CA SER A 149 4.50 8.28 14.73
C SER A 149 4.70 6.76 14.78
N LYS A 150 3.67 6.01 14.37
CA LYS A 150 3.75 4.54 14.35
C LYS A 150 4.72 4.04 13.28
N MET A 151 4.76 4.68 12.13
CA MET A 151 5.72 4.39 11.06
C MET A 151 7.17 4.58 11.55
N ASP A 152 7.45 5.68 12.23
CA ASP A 152 8.78 5.97 12.79
C ASP A 152 9.15 4.99 13.92
N GLU A 153 8.23 4.76 14.87
CA GLU A 153 8.41 3.83 15.98
C GLU A 153 8.79 2.41 15.52
N LEU A 154 8.17 1.95 14.44
CA LEU A 154 8.37 0.61 13.90
C LEU A 154 9.52 0.52 12.88
N GLY A 155 10.27 1.60 12.65
CA GLY A 155 11.44 1.62 11.78
C GLY A 155 11.15 1.74 10.29
N PHE A 156 9.96 2.17 9.90
CA PHE A 156 9.57 2.37 8.49
C PHE A 156 9.67 3.84 8.01
N GLY A 157 10.24 4.75 8.82
CA GLY A 157 10.21 6.19 8.56
C GLY A 157 11.30 6.76 7.66
N ASN A 158 12.34 6.01 7.33
CA ASN A 158 13.58 6.51 6.69
C ASN A 158 13.44 6.76 5.17
N CYS A 159 12.50 7.61 4.77
CA CYS A 159 12.33 7.95 3.35
C CYS A 159 13.40 8.93 2.87
N THR A 160 14.10 8.58 1.78
CA THR A 160 15.05 9.44 1.05
C THR A 160 14.58 9.82 -0.35
N ASN A 161 13.29 9.65 -0.62
CA ASN A 161 12.61 10.01 -1.88
C ASN A 161 13.26 9.46 -3.16
N THR A 162 13.71 8.21 -3.12
CA THR A 162 14.30 7.53 -4.30
C THR A 162 13.25 7.11 -5.34
N ARG A 163 11.97 7.16 -4.98
CA ARG A 163 10.80 6.78 -5.81
C ARG A 163 10.78 5.34 -6.33
N ALA A 164 11.65 4.46 -5.85
CA ALA A 164 11.58 3.03 -6.17
C ALA A 164 10.22 2.41 -5.81
N CYS A 165 9.58 2.92 -4.77
CA CYS A 165 8.25 2.50 -4.33
C CYS A 165 7.14 2.78 -5.35
N GLU A 166 7.22 3.89 -6.09
CA GLU A 166 6.27 4.22 -7.16
C GLU A 166 6.46 3.30 -8.37
N ALA A 167 7.73 3.10 -8.76
CA ALA A 167 8.08 2.26 -9.91
C ALA A 167 7.57 0.81 -9.75
N GLU A 168 7.60 0.29 -8.53
CA GLU A 168 7.18 -1.09 -8.21
C GLU A 168 5.75 -1.19 -7.66
N CYS A 169 5.01 -0.08 -7.65
CA CYS A 169 3.63 -0.10 -7.14
C CYS A 169 2.68 -0.79 -8.11
N PRO A 170 2.00 -1.91 -7.73
CA PRO A 170 1.08 -2.60 -8.61
C PRO A 170 -0.22 -1.82 -8.88
N LYS A 171 -0.39 -0.66 -8.24
CA LYS A 171 -1.55 0.24 -8.38
C LYS A 171 -1.18 1.64 -8.86
N ASN A 172 0.07 1.85 -9.25
CA ASN A 172 0.57 3.13 -9.76
C ASN A 172 0.31 4.33 -8.82
N VAL A 173 0.34 4.08 -7.51
CA VAL A 173 0.20 5.15 -6.51
C VAL A 173 1.43 6.04 -6.56
N SER A 174 1.23 7.36 -6.66
CA SER A 174 2.30 8.36 -6.61
C SER A 174 2.47 8.92 -5.20
N ILE A 175 3.69 9.36 -4.89
CA ILE A 175 4.02 10.07 -3.66
C ILE A 175 3.93 11.61 -3.85
N SER A 176 3.84 12.05 -5.08
CA SER A 176 3.74 13.47 -5.48
C SER A 176 2.32 13.88 -5.75
#